data_f32d9fcd0eb467bfbc7c0d9a7f4de4c5
#
_entry.id   f32d9fcd0eb467bfbc7c0d9a7f4de4c5
#
_cell.length_a   1.000
_cell.length_b   1.000
_cell.length_c   1.000
_cell.angle_alpha   90.00
_cell.angle_beta   90.00
_cell.angle_gamma   90.00
#
_symmetry.space_group_name_H-M   'P 1'
#
loop_
_entity.id
_entity.type
_entity.pdbx_description
1 polymer ?
#
loop_
_entity_poly.entity_id
_entity_poly.type
_entity_poly.pdbx_seq_one_letter_code
_entity_poly.pdbx_strand_id
1 'polypeptide(L)'
;LGKNERMSYILTTQCADDVGLIAKITGLCHQHNLNITRNNEFVDKDAKRFFMRTELTGEPQSNFLPLLREILPADAKVALHNGTKTKVVLLATKEAHCLGGVLLKQFEQALNIEVQAVIANYPILEPLAKGLNVPFHVISHEGLTRSEHDQQVGDLIASYNPDIIGLAKYMRILSPEFVQRFEGKIINIHHSFLPAFIGAKPYHQAFERGVKIIGATAHFVNNELDEGPIILQDVTPVTHAETAKMMANMGKDVEKTVFCKALQLASEHKLFINGNKTVVFS
;
A
#
# COMPACT_ATOMS: atom_id res chain seq x y z
N LEU A 1 18.84 -22.36 -25.31
CA LEU A 1 18.31 -23.26 -24.28
C LEU A 1 17.38 -22.43 -23.41
N GLY A 2 16.06 -22.44 -23.72
CA GLY A 2 15.04 -21.73 -22.96
C GLY A 2 14.94 -22.33 -21.57
N LYS A 3 15.25 -21.55 -20.56
CA LYS A 3 14.79 -21.84 -19.20
C LYS A 3 13.25 -21.71 -19.25
N ASN A 4 12.53 -22.84 -19.11
CA ASN A 4 11.14 -22.81 -18.70
C ASN A 4 11.11 -22.12 -17.34
N GLU A 5 10.90 -20.79 -17.31
CA GLU A 5 10.61 -20.09 -16.06
C GLU A 5 9.27 -20.66 -15.57
N ARG A 6 9.36 -21.56 -14.59
CA ARG A 6 8.17 -22.07 -13.90
C ARG A 6 7.43 -20.85 -13.34
N MET A 7 6.16 -20.71 -13.67
CA MET A 7 5.34 -19.63 -13.12
C MET A 7 5.45 -19.63 -11.62
N SER A 8 5.70 -18.47 -11.04
CA SER A 8 5.77 -18.26 -9.60
C SER A 8 4.47 -17.66 -9.11
N TYR A 9 4.02 -18.13 -7.97
CA TYR A 9 2.80 -17.65 -7.31
C TYR A 9 3.11 -17.24 -5.88
N ILE A 10 2.30 -16.33 -5.36
CA ILE A 10 2.32 -15.97 -3.95
C ILE A 10 0.97 -16.35 -3.36
N LEU A 11 0.98 -17.27 -2.41
CA LEU A 11 -0.18 -17.62 -1.61
C LEU A 11 -0.17 -16.79 -0.33
N THR A 12 -1.24 -16.05 -0.08
CA THR A 12 -1.47 -15.35 1.18
C THR A 12 -2.58 -16.04 1.96
N THR A 13 -2.36 -16.26 3.24
CA THR A 13 -3.32 -16.90 4.15
C THR A 13 -3.39 -16.11 5.44
N GLN A 14 -4.61 -15.84 5.89
CA GLN A 14 -4.87 -15.21 7.20
C GLN A 14 -6.15 -15.81 7.76
N CYS A 15 -6.11 -16.30 9.02
CA CYS A 15 -7.26 -16.92 9.68
C CYS A 15 -7.13 -16.87 11.21
N ALA A 16 -8.12 -17.37 11.92
CA ALA A 16 -7.98 -17.71 13.34
C ALA A 16 -6.82 -18.71 13.53
N ASP A 17 -6.03 -18.54 14.59
CA ASP A 17 -4.95 -19.46 14.90
C ASP A 17 -5.47 -20.82 15.38
N ASP A 18 -4.92 -21.89 14.86
CA ASP A 18 -5.26 -23.28 15.19
C ASP A 18 -4.04 -24.19 15.00
N VAL A 19 -4.10 -25.36 15.65
CA VAL A 19 -3.03 -26.36 15.56
C VAL A 19 -2.97 -26.96 14.15
N GLY A 20 -1.75 -27.02 13.61
CA GLY A 20 -1.46 -27.73 12.36
C GLY A 20 -1.74 -26.95 11.08
N LEU A 21 -2.01 -25.63 11.13
CA LEU A 21 -2.26 -24.80 9.95
C LEU A 21 -1.15 -24.88 8.91
N ILE A 22 0.11 -24.76 9.34
CA ILE A 22 1.28 -24.87 8.44
C ILE A 22 1.28 -26.23 7.75
N ALA A 23 1.09 -27.31 8.51
CA ALA A 23 1.09 -28.68 7.96
C ALA A 23 -0.06 -28.89 6.95
N LYS A 24 -1.25 -28.37 7.22
CA LYS A 24 -2.39 -28.42 6.31
C LYS A 24 -2.09 -27.69 5.00
N ILE A 25 -1.57 -26.46 5.08
CA ILE A 25 -1.26 -25.62 3.90
C ILE A 25 -0.14 -26.26 3.07
N THR A 26 0.98 -26.60 3.71
CA THR A 26 2.14 -27.17 3.00
C THR A 26 1.86 -28.57 2.46
N GLY A 27 1.06 -29.37 3.18
CA GLY A 27 0.62 -30.68 2.72
C GLY A 27 -0.24 -30.61 1.46
N LEU A 28 -1.17 -29.64 1.40
CA LEU A 28 -1.95 -29.41 0.19
C LEU A 28 -1.10 -28.91 -0.98
N CYS A 29 -0.12 -28.03 -0.73
CA CYS A 29 0.86 -27.63 -1.75
C CYS A 29 1.59 -28.85 -2.33
N HIS A 30 2.05 -29.76 -1.47
CA HIS A 30 2.71 -30.99 -1.90
C HIS A 30 1.79 -31.90 -2.75
N GLN A 31 0.55 -32.11 -2.33
CA GLN A 31 -0.44 -32.91 -3.07
C GLN A 31 -0.72 -32.35 -4.47
N HIS A 32 -0.62 -31.02 -4.65
CA HIS A 32 -0.78 -30.33 -5.93
C HIS A 32 0.54 -30.16 -6.71
N ASN A 33 1.63 -30.81 -6.30
CA ASN A 33 2.96 -30.68 -6.90
C ASN A 33 3.47 -29.22 -6.97
N LEU A 34 3.09 -28.39 -6.01
CA LEU A 34 3.59 -27.02 -5.87
C LEU A 34 4.83 -27.04 -4.98
N ASN A 35 5.93 -26.48 -5.49
CA ASN A 35 7.17 -26.38 -4.72
C ASN A 35 7.20 -25.04 -3.97
N ILE A 36 7.41 -25.09 -2.66
CA ILE A 36 7.56 -23.92 -1.80
C ILE A 36 9.01 -23.46 -1.89
N THR A 37 9.22 -22.22 -2.37
CA THR A 37 10.55 -21.62 -2.51
C THR A 37 10.88 -20.67 -1.35
N ARG A 38 9.85 -20.07 -0.74
CA ARG A 38 9.96 -19.24 0.45
C ARG A 38 8.68 -19.32 1.26
N ASN A 39 8.81 -19.29 2.58
CA ASN A 39 7.68 -19.25 3.49
C ASN A 39 7.96 -18.29 4.63
N ASN A 40 6.96 -17.48 4.96
CA ASN A 40 6.96 -16.60 6.12
C ASN A 40 5.65 -16.78 6.85
N GLU A 41 5.70 -16.96 8.16
CA GLU A 41 4.51 -17.07 9.01
C GLU A 41 4.66 -16.24 10.28
N PHE A 42 3.53 -15.83 10.84
CA PHE A 42 3.43 -15.11 12.09
C PHE A 42 2.12 -15.45 12.79
N VAL A 43 2.19 -15.64 14.11
CA VAL A 43 1.01 -15.79 14.98
C VAL A 43 0.95 -14.60 15.93
N ASP A 44 -0.09 -13.78 15.80
CA ASP A 44 -0.47 -12.81 16.82
C ASP A 44 -1.18 -13.56 17.96
N LYS A 45 -0.47 -13.78 19.06
CA LYS A 45 -0.96 -14.55 20.22
C LYS A 45 -2.11 -13.84 20.94
N ASP A 46 -2.07 -12.51 20.99
CA ASP A 46 -3.08 -11.71 21.67
C ASP A 46 -4.39 -11.68 20.88
N ALA A 47 -4.30 -11.46 19.56
CA ALA A 47 -5.44 -11.49 18.66
C ALA A 47 -5.87 -12.92 18.25
N LYS A 48 -5.07 -13.94 18.58
CA LYS A 48 -5.26 -15.33 18.14
C LYS A 48 -5.43 -15.44 16.63
N ARG A 49 -4.54 -14.79 15.88
CA ARG A 49 -4.56 -14.73 14.42
C ARG A 49 -3.29 -15.30 13.83
N PHE A 50 -3.47 -16.08 12.78
CA PHE A 50 -2.40 -16.66 11.98
C PHE A 50 -2.29 -15.94 10.64
N PHE A 51 -1.06 -15.69 10.20
CA PHE A 51 -0.71 -15.05 8.93
C PHE A 51 0.39 -15.86 8.26
N MET A 52 0.28 -16.11 6.97
CA MET A 52 1.29 -16.86 6.21
C MET A 52 1.37 -16.32 4.78
N ARG A 53 2.58 -16.14 4.30
CA ARG A 53 2.92 -15.79 2.93
C ARG A 53 3.87 -16.81 2.37
N THR A 54 3.46 -17.50 1.30
CA THR A 54 4.22 -18.60 0.70
C THR A 54 4.49 -18.33 -0.76
N GLU A 55 5.74 -18.37 -1.17
CA GLU A 55 6.14 -18.33 -2.58
C GLU A 55 6.16 -19.73 -3.15
N LEU A 56 5.46 -19.93 -4.25
CA LEU A 56 5.25 -21.23 -4.88
C LEU A 56 5.76 -21.23 -6.32
N THR A 57 6.29 -22.36 -6.76
CA THR A 57 6.53 -22.63 -8.17
C THR A 57 5.77 -23.89 -8.58
N GLY A 58 5.23 -23.89 -9.78
CA GLY A 58 4.36 -24.94 -10.31
C GLY A 58 3.10 -24.32 -10.89
N GLU A 59 2.13 -25.15 -11.26
CA GLU A 59 0.86 -24.73 -11.82
C GLU A 59 -0.28 -25.20 -10.91
N PRO A 60 -0.87 -24.30 -10.10
CA PRO A 60 -1.97 -24.65 -9.21
C PRO A 60 -3.21 -25.07 -10.01
N GLN A 61 -3.78 -26.21 -9.65
CA GLN A 61 -5.04 -26.65 -10.24
C GLN A 61 -6.20 -25.74 -9.79
N SER A 62 -7.27 -25.68 -10.58
CA SER A 62 -8.43 -24.81 -10.32
C SER A 62 -9.11 -25.05 -8.97
N ASN A 63 -9.02 -26.28 -8.45
CA ASN A 63 -9.59 -26.68 -7.15
C ASN A 63 -8.68 -26.40 -5.95
N PHE A 64 -7.44 -25.90 -6.14
CA PHE A 64 -6.47 -25.69 -5.06
C PHE A 64 -7.00 -24.73 -3.98
N LEU A 65 -7.46 -23.53 -4.36
CA LEU A 65 -8.01 -22.56 -3.41
C LEU A 65 -9.33 -23.03 -2.73
N PRO A 66 -10.30 -23.65 -3.44
CA PRO A 66 -11.46 -24.27 -2.81
C PRO A 66 -11.06 -25.28 -1.73
N LEU A 67 -10.21 -26.24 -2.04
CA LEU A 67 -9.76 -27.26 -1.08
C LEU A 67 -9.00 -26.63 0.11
N LEU A 68 -8.20 -25.60 -0.14
CA LEU A 68 -7.51 -24.90 0.93
C LEU A 68 -8.49 -24.24 1.91
N ARG A 69 -9.58 -23.65 1.41
CA ARG A 69 -10.62 -23.07 2.27
C ARG A 69 -11.37 -24.12 3.09
N GLU A 70 -11.54 -25.33 2.58
CA GLU A 70 -12.22 -26.42 3.29
C GLU A 70 -11.42 -26.94 4.50
N ILE A 71 -10.10 -26.93 4.42
CA ILE A 71 -9.22 -27.46 5.49
C ILE A 71 -8.78 -26.41 6.51
N LEU A 72 -9.05 -25.13 6.24
CA LEU A 72 -8.72 -24.01 7.12
C LEU A 72 -9.93 -23.57 7.96
N PRO A 73 -9.71 -22.77 9.03
CA PRO A 73 -10.80 -22.16 9.78
C PRO A 73 -11.79 -21.40 8.87
N ALA A 74 -13.07 -21.38 9.25
CA ALA A 74 -14.14 -20.81 8.42
C ALA A 74 -13.95 -19.31 8.08
N ASP A 75 -13.18 -18.59 8.87
CA ASP A 75 -12.83 -17.17 8.66
C ASP A 75 -11.59 -16.97 7.77
N ALA A 76 -11.03 -18.04 7.19
CA ALA A 76 -9.81 -17.97 6.41
C ALA A 76 -9.97 -17.12 5.16
N LYS A 77 -9.13 -16.09 5.06
CA LYS A 77 -8.93 -15.32 3.85
C LYS A 77 -7.69 -15.85 3.14
N VAL A 78 -7.87 -16.43 1.97
CA VAL A 78 -6.80 -16.98 1.14
C VAL A 78 -6.85 -16.37 -0.24
N ALA A 79 -5.69 -16.01 -0.77
CA ALA A 79 -5.56 -15.52 -2.14
C ALA A 79 -4.28 -16.07 -2.78
N LEU A 80 -4.35 -16.31 -4.09
CA LEU A 80 -3.24 -16.77 -4.90
C LEU A 80 -2.96 -15.72 -5.99
N HIS A 81 -1.76 -15.19 -5.98
CA HIS A 81 -1.30 -14.14 -6.88
C HIS A 81 -0.30 -14.73 -7.87
N ASN A 82 -0.44 -14.45 -9.14
CA ASN A 82 0.30 -15.07 -10.24
C ASN A 82 1.48 -14.24 -10.76
N GLY A 83 2.01 -13.33 -9.95
CA GLY A 83 3.15 -12.50 -10.35
C GLY A 83 2.86 -11.40 -11.37
N THR A 84 1.58 -11.20 -11.77
CA THR A 84 1.19 -10.04 -12.59
C THR A 84 1.46 -8.75 -11.85
N LYS A 85 1.72 -7.67 -12.60
CA LYS A 85 1.92 -6.35 -12.00
C LYS A 85 0.67 -5.90 -11.26
N THR A 86 0.87 -5.40 -10.05
CA THR A 86 -0.20 -4.83 -9.22
C THR A 86 -0.70 -3.53 -9.85
N LYS A 87 -1.99 -3.44 -10.11
CA LYS A 87 -2.62 -2.25 -10.67
C LYS A 87 -2.80 -1.17 -9.63
N VAL A 88 -2.27 0.02 -9.91
CA VAL A 88 -2.28 1.15 -8.97
C VAL A 88 -2.94 2.36 -9.61
N VAL A 89 -3.84 3.02 -8.90
CA VAL A 89 -4.28 4.39 -9.21
C VAL A 89 -3.68 5.32 -8.17
N LEU A 90 -3.09 6.43 -8.60
CA LEU A 90 -2.49 7.42 -7.71
C LEU A 90 -3.37 8.67 -7.65
N LEU A 91 -3.68 9.13 -6.43
CA LEU A 91 -4.33 10.41 -6.19
C LEU A 91 -3.27 11.44 -5.78
N ALA A 92 -3.31 12.64 -6.38
CA ALA A 92 -2.33 13.68 -6.09
C ALA A 92 -3.00 15.08 -6.03
N THR A 93 -2.31 16.05 -5.41
CA THR A 93 -2.79 17.45 -5.40
C THR A 93 -1.81 18.35 -6.18
N LYS A 94 -0.71 18.81 -5.55
CA LYS A 94 0.22 19.77 -6.18
C LYS A 94 1.69 19.34 -6.05
N GLU A 95 2.03 18.55 -5.04
CA GLU A 95 3.41 18.17 -4.74
C GLU A 95 3.83 16.94 -5.54
N ALA A 96 4.97 17.05 -6.24
CA ALA A 96 5.41 16.04 -7.21
C ALA A 96 6.26 14.91 -6.61
N HIS A 97 6.85 15.09 -5.43
CA HIS A 97 7.92 14.21 -4.95
C HIS A 97 7.48 12.74 -4.74
N CYS A 98 6.32 12.50 -4.13
CA CYS A 98 5.81 11.14 -3.96
C CYS A 98 5.34 10.54 -5.29
N LEU A 99 4.54 11.28 -6.06
CA LEU A 99 4.11 10.86 -7.39
C LEU A 99 5.29 10.56 -8.30
N GLY A 100 6.23 11.49 -8.42
CA GLY A 100 7.42 11.34 -9.27
C GLY A 100 8.29 10.17 -8.85
N GLY A 101 8.45 9.94 -7.55
CA GLY A 101 9.19 8.79 -7.02
C GLY A 101 8.61 7.46 -7.47
N VAL A 102 7.28 7.31 -7.42
CA VAL A 102 6.58 6.08 -7.87
C VAL A 102 6.68 5.91 -9.37
N LEU A 103 6.40 6.97 -10.15
CA LEU A 103 6.42 6.91 -11.60
C LEU A 103 7.82 6.60 -12.17
N LEU A 104 8.87 7.17 -11.57
CA LEU A 104 10.26 6.86 -11.96
C LEU A 104 10.62 5.41 -11.65
N LYS A 105 10.28 4.91 -10.46
CA LYS A 105 10.52 3.49 -10.12
C LYS A 105 9.74 2.53 -10.99
N GLN A 106 8.52 2.89 -11.42
CA GLN A 106 7.78 2.11 -12.42
C GLN A 106 8.51 2.12 -13.78
N PHE A 107 8.96 3.30 -14.23
CA PHE A 107 9.69 3.42 -15.50
C PHE A 107 10.98 2.59 -15.50
N GLU A 108 11.71 2.58 -14.39
CA GLU A 108 12.91 1.77 -14.16
C GLU A 108 12.61 0.28 -13.93
N GLN A 109 11.34 -0.12 -13.87
CA GLN A 109 10.88 -1.48 -13.53
C GLN A 109 11.37 -1.94 -12.14
N ALA A 110 11.63 -1.02 -11.25
CA ALA A 110 12.08 -1.27 -9.88
C ALA A 110 10.90 -1.60 -8.92
N LEU A 111 9.66 -1.48 -9.37
CA LEU A 111 8.45 -1.87 -8.65
C LEU A 111 7.60 -2.79 -9.53
N ASN A 112 7.04 -3.83 -8.93
CA ASN A 112 6.10 -4.73 -9.63
C ASN A 112 4.68 -4.16 -9.66
N ILE A 113 4.56 -2.92 -10.14
CA ILE A 113 3.29 -2.19 -10.26
C ILE A 113 3.04 -1.73 -11.68
N GLU A 114 1.77 -1.45 -11.99
CA GLU A 114 1.32 -0.76 -13.18
C GLU A 114 0.41 0.39 -12.75
N VAL A 115 0.91 1.63 -12.86
CA VAL A 115 0.10 2.82 -12.58
C VAL A 115 -0.87 3.03 -13.74
N GLN A 116 -2.13 2.72 -13.50
CA GLN A 116 -3.21 2.78 -14.49
C GLN A 116 -3.60 4.23 -14.81
N ALA A 117 -3.60 5.07 -13.80
CA ALA A 117 -3.90 6.49 -13.94
C ALA A 117 -3.40 7.30 -12.72
N VAL A 118 -3.22 8.59 -12.94
CA VAL A 118 -3.11 9.62 -11.91
C VAL A 118 -4.38 10.46 -11.95
N ILE A 119 -5.03 10.64 -10.80
CA ILE A 119 -6.20 11.52 -10.65
C ILE A 119 -5.82 12.65 -9.70
N ALA A 120 -5.99 13.88 -10.12
CA ALA A 120 -5.58 15.05 -9.34
C ALA A 120 -6.66 16.15 -9.32
N ASN A 121 -6.59 17.03 -8.32
CA ASN A 121 -7.49 18.17 -8.21
C ASN A 121 -7.06 19.35 -9.09
N TYR A 122 -5.81 19.35 -9.56
CA TYR A 122 -5.20 20.42 -10.34
C TYR A 122 -4.36 19.83 -11.48
N PRO A 123 -4.20 20.53 -12.61
CA PRO A 123 -3.45 20.04 -13.77
C PRO A 123 -1.90 20.13 -13.60
N ILE A 124 -1.40 20.66 -12.50
CA ILE A 124 0.03 21.01 -12.30
C ILE A 124 0.95 19.81 -12.55
N LEU A 125 0.52 18.60 -12.19
CA LEU A 125 1.33 17.38 -12.29
C LEU A 125 1.11 16.61 -13.61
N GLU A 126 0.23 17.10 -14.48
CA GLU A 126 -0.07 16.47 -15.76
C GLU A 126 1.17 16.28 -16.66
N PRO A 127 2.08 17.28 -16.82
CA PRO A 127 3.27 17.11 -17.64
C PRO A 127 4.18 15.97 -17.15
N LEU A 128 4.26 15.76 -15.83
CA LEU A 128 5.06 14.68 -15.25
C LEU A 128 4.48 13.31 -15.59
N ALA A 129 3.18 13.11 -15.42
CA ALA A 129 2.51 11.84 -15.73
C ALA A 129 2.55 11.54 -17.23
N LYS A 130 2.23 12.53 -18.07
CA LYS A 130 2.27 12.40 -19.54
C LYS A 130 3.68 12.11 -20.07
N GLY A 131 4.72 12.74 -19.49
CA GLY A 131 6.11 12.48 -19.85
C GLY A 131 6.56 11.04 -19.61
N LEU A 132 5.85 10.31 -18.75
CA LEU A 132 6.08 8.89 -18.45
C LEU A 132 4.97 7.98 -18.98
N ASN A 133 4.14 8.47 -19.93
CA ASN A 133 3.06 7.75 -20.59
C ASN A 133 1.99 7.19 -19.63
N VAL A 134 1.71 7.90 -18.52
CA VAL A 134 0.66 7.52 -17.57
C VAL A 134 -0.56 8.41 -17.79
N PRO A 135 -1.77 7.84 -17.93
CA PRO A 135 -3.02 8.61 -18.01
C PRO A 135 -3.18 9.57 -16.83
N PHE A 136 -3.60 10.80 -17.12
CA PHE A 136 -3.80 11.84 -16.11
C PHE A 136 -5.20 12.44 -16.23
N HIS A 137 -5.91 12.50 -15.12
CA HIS A 137 -7.25 13.05 -15.05
C HIS A 137 -7.31 14.17 -14.03
N VAL A 138 -7.97 15.26 -14.38
CA VAL A 138 -8.26 16.37 -13.47
C VAL A 138 -9.71 16.30 -13.06
N ILE A 139 -9.97 16.12 -11.77
CA ILE A 139 -11.30 16.28 -11.17
C ILE A 139 -11.22 17.43 -10.17
N SER A 140 -11.67 18.62 -10.60
CA SER A 140 -11.70 19.80 -9.74
C SER A 140 -12.74 19.62 -8.64
N HIS A 141 -12.42 20.11 -7.46
CA HIS A 141 -13.36 20.17 -6.35
C HIS A 141 -14.14 21.49 -6.30
N GLU A 142 -13.83 22.42 -7.19
CA GLU A 142 -14.49 23.73 -7.23
C GLU A 142 -15.95 23.57 -7.63
N GLY A 143 -16.84 24.13 -6.82
CA GLY A 143 -18.29 24.06 -7.05
C GLY A 143 -18.94 22.71 -6.67
N LEU A 144 -18.18 21.76 -6.13
CA LEU A 144 -18.68 20.47 -5.68
C LEU A 144 -18.65 20.35 -4.15
N THR A 145 -19.64 19.69 -3.59
CA THR A 145 -19.54 19.18 -2.23
C THR A 145 -18.47 18.10 -2.13
N ARG A 146 -18.02 17.79 -0.92
CA ARG A 146 -17.04 16.69 -0.68
C ARG A 146 -17.56 15.37 -1.23
N SER A 147 -18.83 15.04 -0.96
CA SER A 147 -19.44 13.78 -1.39
C SER A 147 -19.53 13.67 -2.91
N GLU A 148 -19.97 14.73 -3.61
CA GLU A 148 -20.04 14.74 -5.07
C GLU A 148 -18.66 14.58 -5.72
N HIS A 149 -17.64 15.27 -5.19
CA HIS A 149 -16.28 15.15 -5.67
C HIS A 149 -15.73 13.71 -5.45
N ASP A 150 -15.91 13.17 -4.25
CA ASP A 150 -15.45 11.81 -3.91
C ASP A 150 -16.19 10.75 -4.73
N GLN A 151 -17.48 10.97 -5.05
CA GLN A 151 -18.23 10.10 -5.95
C GLN A 151 -17.59 10.07 -7.35
N GLN A 152 -17.32 11.23 -7.95
CA GLN A 152 -16.71 11.31 -9.28
C GLN A 152 -15.33 10.67 -9.32
N VAL A 153 -14.50 10.94 -8.30
CA VAL A 153 -13.17 10.32 -8.16
C VAL A 153 -13.30 8.80 -7.99
N GLY A 154 -14.21 8.35 -7.14
CA GLY A 154 -14.45 6.93 -6.89
C GLY A 154 -14.96 6.16 -8.11
N ASP A 155 -15.83 6.77 -8.91
CA ASP A 155 -16.35 6.15 -10.14
C ASP A 155 -15.25 6.00 -11.19
N LEU A 156 -14.39 7.02 -11.32
CA LEU A 156 -13.25 6.93 -12.21
C LEU A 156 -12.24 5.87 -11.74
N ILE A 157 -11.92 5.80 -10.45
CA ILE A 157 -11.06 4.75 -9.88
C ILE A 157 -11.64 3.37 -10.18
N ALA A 158 -12.94 3.17 -9.95
CA ALA A 158 -13.60 1.88 -10.16
C ALA A 158 -13.51 1.42 -11.62
N SER A 159 -13.53 2.33 -12.59
CA SER A 159 -13.38 2.01 -14.00
C SER A 159 -12.01 1.40 -14.36
N TYR A 160 -10.97 1.71 -13.58
CA TYR A 160 -9.64 1.12 -13.70
C TYR A 160 -9.47 -0.21 -12.95
N ASN A 161 -10.40 -0.52 -12.03
CA ASN A 161 -10.34 -1.71 -11.18
C ASN A 161 -8.96 -1.96 -10.55
N PRO A 162 -8.41 -0.99 -9.78
CA PRO A 162 -7.09 -1.12 -9.19
C PRO A 162 -7.06 -2.09 -8.01
N ASP A 163 -5.89 -2.67 -7.78
CA ASP A 163 -5.58 -3.43 -6.57
C ASP A 163 -5.28 -2.49 -5.40
N ILE A 164 -4.60 -1.37 -5.69
CA ILE A 164 -4.15 -0.37 -4.71
C ILE A 164 -4.49 1.03 -5.18
N ILE A 165 -4.90 1.88 -4.25
CA ILE A 165 -5.05 3.33 -4.42
C ILE A 165 -4.00 4.00 -3.55
N GLY A 166 -3.07 4.73 -4.18
CA GLY A 166 -2.02 5.44 -3.47
C GLY A 166 -2.32 6.94 -3.35
N LEU A 167 -2.37 7.46 -2.13
CA LEU A 167 -2.53 8.91 -1.89
C LEU A 167 -1.14 9.57 -1.87
N ALA A 168 -0.68 10.01 -3.05
CA ALA A 168 0.62 10.66 -3.24
C ALA A 168 0.55 12.16 -2.88
N LYS A 169 0.46 12.49 -1.61
CA LYS A 169 0.19 13.86 -1.11
C LYS A 169 -1.16 14.38 -1.61
N TYR A 170 -2.19 13.57 -1.47
CA TYR A 170 -3.56 13.96 -1.75
C TYR A 170 -4.15 14.72 -0.56
N MET A 171 -4.17 16.05 -0.65
CA MET A 171 -4.47 16.95 0.47
C MET A 171 -5.97 17.18 0.67
N ARG A 172 -6.78 16.13 0.51
CA ARG A 172 -8.22 16.14 0.79
C ARG A 172 -8.59 15.00 1.71
N ILE A 173 -9.47 15.28 2.65
CA ILE A 173 -10.00 14.26 3.54
C ILE A 173 -11.09 13.49 2.76
N LEU A 174 -10.95 12.20 2.63
CA LEU A 174 -11.91 11.31 1.97
C LEU A 174 -13.18 11.15 2.80
N SER A 175 -14.33 10.96 2.14
CA SER A 175 -15.58 10.67 2.83
C SER A 175 -15.60 9.23 3.37
N PRO A 176 -16.39 8.94 4.42
CA PRO A 176 -16.54 7.58 4.93
C PRO A 176 -17.04 6.59 3.86
N GLU A 177 -17.94 7.03 2.99
CA GLU A 177 -18.46 6.23 1.90
C GLU A 177 -17.38 5.86 0.88
N PHE A 178 -16.48 6.81 0.57
CA PHE A 178 -15.33 6.54 -0.29
C PHE A 178 -14.37 5.53 0.35
N VAL A 179 -14.05 5.72 1.63
CA VAL A 179 -13.15 4.81 2.37
C VAL A 179 -13.75 3.40 2.44
N GLN A 180 -15.05 3.27 2.73
CA GLN A 180 -15.75 2.00 2.76
C GLN A 180 -15.76 1.31 1.39
N ARG A 181 -15.97 2.05 0.30
CA ARG A 181 -15.96 1.52 -1.07
C ARG A 181 -14.63 0.87 -1.44
N PHE A 182 -13.53 1.38 -0.90
CA PHE A 182 -12.17 0.92 -1.20
C PHE A 182 -11.43 0.42 0.05
N GLU A 183 -12.16 -0.15 0.99
CA GLU A 183 -11.62 -0.64 2.26
C GLU A 183 -10.42 -1.59 2.03
N GLY A 184 -9.32 -1.34 2.77
CA GLY A 184 -8.11 -2.14 2.71
C GLY A 184 -7.25 -1.94 1.45
N LYS A 185 -7.67 -1.06 0.51
CA LYS A 185 -6.93 -0.79 -0.73
C LYS A 185 -6.23 0.57 -0.76
N ILE A 186 -6.55 1.47 0.16
CA ILE A 186 -6.02 2.84 0.14
C ILE A 186 -4.79 2.94 1.03
N ILE A 187 -3.67 3.38 0.45
CA ILE A 187 -2.41 3.66 1.16
C ILE A 187 -2.13 5.15 1.09
N ASN A 188 -1.99 5.78 2.26
CA ASN A 188 -1.66 7.20 2.39
C ASN A 188 -0.21 7.39 2.82
N ILE A 189 0.40 8.48 2.39
CA ILE A 189 1.64 9.03 2.95
C ILE A 189 1.33 10.26 3.80
N HIS A 190 1.60 10.16 5.09
CA HIS A 190 1.47 11.26 6.03
C HIS A 190 2.84 11.85 6.37
N HIS A 191 2.94 13.17 6.36
CA HIS A 191 4.19 13.93 6.48
C HIS A 191 4.63 14.19 7.92
N SER A 192 4.39 13.23 8.82
CA SER A 192 4.95 13.21 10.18
C SER A 192 5.18 11.77 10.65
N PHE A 193 5.95 11.63 11.70
CA PHE A 193 6.10 10.38 12.43
C PHE A 193 4.91 10.21 13.38
N LEU A 194 3.82 9.60 12.86
CA LEU A 194 2.59 9.38 13.64
C LEU A 194 2.88 8.59 14.94
N PRO A 195 2.24 8.92 16.06
CA PRO A 195 1.15 9.89 16.23
C PRO A 195 1.60 11.33 16.51
N ALA A 196 2.85 11.70 16.28
CA ALA A 196 3.36 13.04 16.53
C ALA A 196 2.98 14.05 15.40
N PHE A 197 2.74 15.31 15.80
CA PHE A 197 2.49 16.43 14.88
C PHE A 197 1.34 16.21 13.89
N ILE A 198 0.20 15.78 14.44
CA ILE A 198 -1.05 15.63 13.68
C ILE A 198 -1.56 17.01 13.23
N GLY A 199 -2.15 17.08 12.04
CA GLY A 199 -2.78 18.28 11.49
C GLY A 199 -1.90 19.09 10.53
N ALA A 200 -2.16 20.40 10.45
CA ALA A 200 -1.53 21.26 9.46
C ALA A 200 -0.10 21.68 9.83
N LYS A 201 0.75 21.82 8.81
CA LYS A 201 2.14 22.35 8.92
C LYS A 201 3.04 21.61 9.93
N PRO A 202 3.14 20.27 9.91
CA PRO A 202 3.89 19.51 10.93
C PRO A 202 5.37 19.91 11.01
N TYR A 203 6.01 20.31 9.91
CA TYR A 203 7.39 20.77 9.93
C TYR A 203 7.59 22.11 10.65
N HIS A 204 6.58 22.99 10.68
CA HIS A 204 6.63 24.21 11.49
C HIS A 204 6.46 23.87 12.97
N GLN A 205 5.53 22.98 13.30
CA GLN A 205 5.35 22.50 14.67
C GLN A 205 6.63 21.81 15.19
N ALA A 206 7.25 20.98 14.35
CA ALA A 206 8.52 20.31 14.66
C ALA A 206 9.66 21.31 14.89
N PHE A 207 9.78 22.34 14.06
CA PHE A 207 10.76 23.41 14.21
C PHE A 207 10.55 24.19 15.51
N GLU A 208 9.34 24.68 15.77
CA GLU A 208 9.00 25.41 17.00
C GLU A 208 9.25 24.59 18.26
N ARG A 209 8.99 23.28 18.21
CA ARG A 209 9.26 22.35 19.32
C ARG A 209 10.75 22.04 19.49
N GLY A 210 11.59 22.32 18.49
CA GLY A 210 13.02 22.04 18.53
C GLY A 210 13.36 20.56 18.53
N VAL A 211 12.60 19.74 17.76
CA VAL A 211 12.82 18.29 17.63
C VAL A 211 14.17 17.99 17.02
N LYS A 212 14.66 16.76 17.20
CA LYS A 212 15.93 16.29 16.66
C LYS A 212 15.76 15.27 15.53
N ILE A 213 14.53 14.88 15.27
CA ILE A 213 14.15 14.01 14.14
C ILE A 213 12.84 14.51 13.54
N ILE A 214 12.70 14.36 12.23
CA ILE A 214 11.44 14.47 11.48
C ILE A 214 11.23 13.18 10.72
N GLY A 215 10.00 12.88 10.30
CA GLY A 215 9.73 11.63 9.62
C GLY A 215 8.45 11.64 8.82
N ALA A 216 8.14 10.48 8.26
CA ALA A 216 6.92 10.23 7.50
C ALA A 216 6.35 8.86 7.85
N THR A 217 5.05 8.70 7.64
CA THR A 217 4.32 7.46 7.90
C THR A 217 3.49 7.08 6.69
N ALA A 218 3.68 5.87 6.17
CA ALA A 218 2.72 5.25 5.26
C ALA A 218 1.78 4.34 6.05
N HIS A 219 0.49 4.47 5.81
CA HIS A 219 -0.54 3.70 6.51
C HIS A 219 -1.73 3.39 5.58
N PHE A 220 -2.48 2.34 5.90
CA PHE A 220 -3.78 2.13 5.29
C PHE A 220 -4.76 3.19 5.78
N VAL A 221 -5.67 3.61 4.91
CA VAL A 221 -6.72 4.57 5.27
C VAL A 221 -7.92 3.83 5.85
N ASN A 222 -8.44 4.34 6.95
CA ASN A 222 -9.71 3.97 7.57
C ASN A 222 -10.58 5.23 7.77
N ASN A 223 -11.69 5.13 8.47
CA ASN A 223 -12.60 6.26 8.70
C ASN A 223 -12.06 7.32 9.67
N GLU A 224 -11.06 6.98 10.46
CA GLU A 224 -10.41 7.90 11.39
C GLU A 224 -9.20 8.54 10.70
N LEU A 225 -9.17 9.89 10.70
CA LEU A 225 -8.14 10.65 9.98
C LEU A 225 -6.74 10.33 10.55
N ASP A 226 -5.85 9.84 9.68
CA ASP A 226 -4.45 9.51 9.98
C ASP A 226 -4.26 8.45 11.09
N GLU A 227 -5.30 7.67 11.43
CA GLU A 227 -5.28 6.64 12.48
C GLU A 227 -5.32 5.20 11.92
N GLY A 228 -5.25 5.03 10.62
CA GLY A 228 -5.26 3.71 10.00
C GLY A 228 -3.98 2.89 10.27
N PRO A 229 -4.03 1.56 10.00
CA PRO A 229 -2.92 0.65 10.27
C PRO A 229 -1.62 1.09 9.60
N ILE A 230 -0.57 1.31 10.41
CA ILE A 230 0.74 1.79 9.94
C ILE A 230 1.46 0.67 9.18
N ILE A 231 1.95 0.97 7.97
CA ILE A 231 2.72 0.06 7.13
C ILE A 231 4.22 0.24 7.36
N LEU A 232 4.68 1.47 7.27
CA LEU A 232 6.10 1.81 7.37
C LEU A 232 6.27 3.24 7.86
N GLN A 233 7.29 3.44 8.69
CA GLN A 233 7.73 4.76 9.14
C GLN A 233 9.23 4.88 8.92
N ASP A 234 9.68 6.09 8.61
CA ASP A 234 11.09 6.41 8.55
C ASP A 234 11.32 7.83 9.07
N VAL A 235 12.54 8.11 9.51
CA VAL A 235 12.93 9.38 10.11
C VAL A 235 14.27 9.87 9.55
N THR A 236 14.48 11.18 9.62
CA THR A 236 15.79 11.78 9.36
C THR A 236 16.16 12.73 10.51
N PRO A 237 17.42 12.75 10.93
CA PRO A 237 17.87 13.66 11.95
C PRO A 237 17.85 15.11 11.44
N VAL A 238 17.59 16.04 12.38
CA VAL A 238 17.66 17.49 12.18
C VAL A 238 18.40 18.14 13.35
N THR A 239 19.02 19.27 13.10
CA THR A 239 19.77 20.03 14.08
C THR A 239 19.14 21.40 14.32
N HIS A 240 19.79 22.24 15.10
CA HIS A 240 19.38 23.63 15.30
C HIS A 240 19.66 24.54 14.08
N ALA A 241 20.42 24.05 13.10
CA ALA A 241 20.78 24.83 11.92
C ALA A 241 19.68 24.81 10.83
N GLU A 242 18.81 23.79 10.83
CA GLU A 242 17.73 23.68 9.84
C GLU A 242 16.55 24.58 10.19
N THR A 243 16.10 25.37 9.20
CA THR A 243 14.84 26.12 9.26
C THR A 243 13.65 25.20 9.00
N ALA A 244 12.43 25.62 9.34
CA ALA A 244 11.21 24.86 9.01
C ALA A 244 11.10 24.55 7.50
N LYS A 245 11.56 25.44 6.61
CA LYS A 245 11.60 25.22 5.17
C LYS A 245 12.60 24.13 4.78
N MET A 246 13.77 24.10 5.40
CA MET A 246 14.78 23.07 5.17
C MET A 246 14.28 21.72 5.67
N MET A 247 13.68 21.66 6.86
CA MET A 247 13.05 20.46 7.39
C MET A 247 11.96 19.93 6.45
N ALA A 248 11.12 20.82 5.88
CA ALA A 248 10.11 20.42 4.92
C ALA A 248 10.71 19.81 3.63
N ASN A 249 11.83 20.34 3.14
CA ASN A 249 12.52 19.78 1.98
C ASN A 249 13.16 18.41 2.29
N MET A 250 13.80 18.26 3.45
CA MET A 250 14.34 16.97 3.91
C MET A 250 13.23 15.94 4.10
N GLY A 251 12.09 16.38 4.66
CA GLY A 251 10.90 15.54 4.84
C GLY A 251 10.34 14.99 3.53
N LYS A 252 10.39 15.74 2.43
CA LYS A 252 9.95 15.25 1.11
C LYS A 252 10.74 14.04 0.63
N ASP A 253 12.02 13.94 0.93
CA ASP A 253 12.83 12.77 0.57
C ASP A 253 12.44 11.56 1.40
N VAL A 254 12.17 11.75 2.70
CA VAL A 254 11.65 10.67 3.57
C VAL A 254 10.27 10.22 3.10
N GLU A 255 9.33 11.16 2.87
CA GLU A 255 7.98 10.88 2.37
C GLU A 255 8.01 10.05 1.08
N LYS A 256 8.81 10.48 0.10
CA LYS A 256 9.01 9.76 -1.18
C LYS A 256 9.50 8.33 -0.96
N THR A 257 10.50 8.16 -0.11
CA THR A 257 11.11 6.85 0.17
C THR A 257 10.12 5.92 0.86
N VAL A 258 9.45 6.39 1.92
CA VAL A 258 8.46 5.64 2.69
C VAL A 258 7.28 5.23 1.81
N PHE A 259 6.75 6.15 0.99
CA PHE A 259 5.62 5.87 0.11
C PHE A 259 5.96 4.81 -0.95
N CYS A 260 7.09 4.96 -1.64
CA CYS A 260 7.54 3.97 -2.61
C CYS A 260 7.74 2.59 -1.98
N LYS A 261 8.33 2.53 -0.79
CA LYS A 261 8.55 1.28 -0.06
C LYS A 261 7.24 0.63 0.39
N ALA A 262 6.26 1.41 0.84
CA ALA A 262 4.94 0.90 1.22
C ALA A 262 4.21 0.28 0.01
N LEU A 263 4.25 0.94 -1.16
CA LEU A 263 3.69 0.39 -2.39
C LEU A 263 4.44 -0.87 -2.86
N GLN A 264 5.75 -0.93 -2.66
CA GLN A 264 6.54 -2.13 -2.93
C GLN A 264 6.08 -3.30 -2.08
N LEU A 265 5.99 -3.12 -0.75
CA LEU A 265 5.54 -4.16 0.17
C LEU A 265 4.13 -4.65 -0.17
N ALA A 266 3.24 -3.73 -0.55
CA ALA A 266 1.88 -4.07 -0.96
C ALA A 266 1.86 -4.87 -2.28
N SER A 267 2.64 -4.45 -3.28
CA SER A 267 2.73 -5.15 -4.57
C SER A 267 3.41 -6.53 -4.48
N GLU A 268 4.22 -6.75 -3.46
CA GLU A 268 4.84 -8.03 -3.15
C GLU A 268 3.97 -8.90 -2.22
N HIS A 269 2.74 -8.47 -1.93
CA HIS A 269 1.79 -9.16 -1.03
C HIS A 269 2.39 -9.48 0.34
N LYS A 270 3.14 -8.55 0.90
CA LYS A 270 3.83 -8.68 2.19
C LYS A 270 3.08 -8.04 3.35
N LEU A 271 1.91 -7.47 3.10
CA LEU A 271 1.13 -6.72 4.08
C LEU A 271 -0.16 -7.45 4.44
N PHE A 272 -0.44 -7.55 5.73
CA PHE A 272 -1.70 -8.06 6.26
C PHE A 272 -2.25 -7.09 7.29
N ILE A 273 -3.51 -6.71 7.18
CA ILE A 273 -4.21 -5.87 8.15
C ILE A 273 -4.69 -6.77 9.30
N ASN A 274 -4.34 -6.39 10.52
CA ASN A 274 -4.72 -7.06 11.76
C ASN A 274 -5.28 -6.04 12.77
N GLY A 275 -6.58 -5.78 12.70
CA GLY A 275 -7.20 -4.67 13.44
C GLY A 275 -6.58 -3.33 13.03
N ASN A 276 -6.07 -2.56 13.98
CA ASN A 276 -5.38 -1.30 13.72
C ASN A 276 -3.85 -1.44 13.61
N LYS A 277 -3.36 -2.63 13.28
CA LYS A 277 -1.94 -2.91 13.06
C LYS A 277 -1.75 -3.56 11.69
N THR A 278 -0.51 -3.58 11.21
CA THR A 278 -0.13 -4.41 10.06
C THR A 278 0.86 -5.48 10.49
N VAL A 279 0.73 -6.67 9.89
CA VAL A 279 1.81 -7.66 9.85
C VAL A 279 2.55 -7.45 8.54
N VAL A 280 3.86 -7.23 8.62
CA VAL A 280 4.73 -6.93 7.46
C VAL A 280 5.79 -8.00 7.37
N PHE A 281 5.78 -8.78 6.29
CA PHE A 281 6.82 -9.75 6.02
C PHE A 281 7.98 -9.11 5.23
N SER A 282 9.19 -9.30 5.67
CA SER A 282 10.42 -8.76 5.05
C SER A 282 10.99 -9.66 3.94
#